data_37bce38c7978fbd5f3b903da516a811a
#
_entry.id   37bce38c7978fbd5f3b903da516a811a
#
_cell.length_a   1.000
_cell.length_b   1.000
_cell.length_c   1.000
_cell.angle_alpha   90.00
_cell.angle_beta   90.00
_cell.angle_gamma   90.00
#
_symmetry.space_group_name_H-M   'P 1'
#
loop_
_entity.id
_entity.type
_entity.pdbx_description
1 polymer ?
#
loop_
_entity_poly.entity_id
_entity_poly.type
_entity_poly.pdbx_seq_one_letter_code
_entity_poly.pdbx_strand_id
1 'polypeptide(L)'
;MLHQLHIPSIGLLVAGDVVYNGIHPYLAETDTRSRGEWIASLDKLEALRPKVVVAGHKVPDAADDPGDIERTRQYLRDFNRVEAATTTALELYEAMLELYPDRANPGSLWSGANAAKKRRNGAGA
;
A
#
# COMPACT_ATOMS: atom_id res chain seq x y z
N MET A 1 -9.93 8.25 -7.45
CA MET A 1 -8.58 8.86 -7.54
C MET A 1 -8.45 9.66 -8.80
N LEU A 2 -8.01 10.88 -8.67
CA LEU A 2 -8.01 11.86 -9.76
C LEU A 2 -6.68 11.97 -10.49
N HIS A 3 -5.68 11.16 -10.10
CA HIS A 3 -4.30 11.34 -10.56
C HIS A 3 -3.73 10.16 -11.33
N GLN A 4 -4.61 9.27 -11.80
CA GLN A 4 -4.18 8.21 -12.70
C GLN A 4 -4.26 8.69 -14.15
N LEU A 5 -3.32 8.22 -14.96
CA LEU A 5 -3.33 8.43 -16.40
C LEU A 5 -3.20 7.07 -17.09
N HIS A 6 -4.16 6.74 -17.94
CA HIS A 6 -4.17 5.48 -18.69
C HIS A 6 -4.08 5.76 -20.18
N ILE A 7 -3.09 5.17 -20.84
CA ILE A 7 -2.91 5.27 -22.30
C ILE A 7 -2.98 3.86 -22.88
N PRO A 8 -4.20 3.42 -23.28
CA PRO A 8 -4.43 2.02 -23.70
C PRO A 8 -3.61 1.61 -24.93
N SER A 9 -3.36 2.52 -25.86
CA SER A 9 -2.65 2.20 -27.10
C SER A 9 -1.24 1.66 -26.88
N ILE A 10 -0.61 1.99 -25.75
CA ILE A 10 0.73 1.50 -25.41
C ILE A 10 0.72 0.70 -24.10
N GLY A 11 -0.44 0.47 -23.52
CA GLY A 11 -0.57 -0.27 -22.27
C GLY A 11 0.03 0.41 -21.06
N LEU A 12 0.13 1.75 -21.08
CA LEU A 12 0.74 2.52 -20.00
C LEU A 12 -0.31 2.98 -19.00
N LEU A 13 -0.04 2.72 -17.72
CA LEU A 13 -0.80 3.28 -16.61
C LEU A 13 0.17 4.03 -15.69
N VAL A 14 -0.06 5.31 -15.50
CA VAL A 14 0.59 6.10 -14.45
C VAL A 14 -0.37 6.11 -13.27
N ALA A 15 -0.03 5.33 -12.24
CA ALA A 15 -0.99 5.00 -11.17
C ALA A 15 -1.03 6.02 -10.03
N GLY A 16 -0.03 6.88 -9.91
CA GLY A 16 0.03 7.85 -8.82
C GLY A 16 0.19 7.17 -7.46
N ASP A 17 -0.36 7.78 -6.42
CA ASP A 17 -0.12 7.39 -5.03
C ASP A 17 -0.77 6.08 -4.60
N VAL A 18 -1.54 5.44 -5.47
CA VAL A 18 -2.22 4.18 -5.11
C VAL A 18 -1.36 2.94 -5.37
N VAL A 19 -0.25 3.07 -6.08
CA VAL A 19 0.69 1.96 -6.32
C VAL A 19 2.06 2.33 -5.78
N TYR A 20 2.63 1.43 -5.00
CA TYR A 20 3.97 1.55 -4.44
C TYR A 20 4.86 0.45 -5.01
N ASN A 21 6.11 0.79 -5.29
CA ASN A 21 7.08 -0.13 -5.88
C ASN A 21 8.33 -0.20 -5.00
N GLY A 22 8.43 -1.25 -4.20
CA GLY A 22 9.59 -1.50 -3.36
C GLY A 22 9.72 -0.62 -2.11
N ILE A 23 8.68 0.15 -1.79
CA ILE A 23 8.66 1.07 -0.65
C ILE A 23 7.47 0.70 0.25
N HIS A 24 7.65 0.79 1.56
CA HIS A 24 6.52 0.64 2.50
C HIS A 24 5.51 1.76 2.26
N PRO A 25 4.24 1.43 1.95
CA PRO A 25 3.19 2.45 1.78
C PRO A 25 3.01 3.32 3.02
N TYR A 26 2.69 4.59 2.81
CA TYR A 26 2.33 5.49 3.88
C TYR A 26 0.87 5.30 4.25
N LEU A 27 0.60 4.70 5.41
CA LEU A 27 -0.74 4.32 5.84
C LEU A 27 -1.25 5.10 7.05
N ALA A 28 -0.50 6.12 7.49
CA ALA A 28 -0.83 6.85 8.72
C ALA A 28 -2.20 7.57 8.68
N GLU A 29 -2.67 7.91 7.49
CA GLU A 29 -3.95 8.60 7.30
C GLU A 29 -5.07 7.66 6.87
N THR A 30 -4.84 6.34 6.95
CA THR A 30 -5.83 5.33 6.54
C THR A 30 -6.42 4.61 7.74
N ASP A 31 -7.59 4.01 7.51
CA ASP A 31 -8.18 3.05 8.41
C ASP A 31 -8.56 1.79 7.61
N THR A 32 -9.15 0.79 8.28
CA THR A 32 -9.52 -0.45 7.60
C THR A 32 -10.47 -0.20 6.43
N ARG A 33 -11.41 0.72 6.59
CA ARG A 33 -12.38 1.05 5.55
C ARG A 33 -11.71 1.71 4.34
N SER A 34 -10.89 2.73 4.56
CA SER A 34 -10.23 3.43 3.46
C SER A 34 -9.22 2.55 2.74
N ARG A 35 -8.56 1.64 3.48
CA ARG A 35 -7.70 0.63 2.83
C ARG A 35 -8.50 -0.34 1.97
N GLY A 36 -9.71 -0.70 2.40
CA GLY A 36 -10.62 -1.50 1.58
C GLY A 36 -11.03 -0.79 0.29
N GLU A 37 -11.32 0.50 0.37
CA GLU A 37 -11.63 1.32 -0.80
C GLU A 37 -10.41 1.42 -1.73
N TRP A 38 -9.21 1.53 -1.17
CA TRP A 38 -7.97 1.54 -1.93
C TRP A 38 -7.78 0.21 -2.68
N ILE A 39 -8.01 -0.92 -2.01
CA ILE A 39 -7.96 -2.24 -2.66
C ILE A 39 -8.94 -2.31 -3.84
N ALA A 40 -10.16 -1.80 -3.67
CA ALA A 40 -11.14 -1.76 -4.74
C ALA A 40 -10.68 -0.90 -5.93
N SER A 41 -9.99 0.21 -5.65
CA SER A 41 -9.39 1.03 -6.70
C SER A 41 -8.30 0.28 -7.46
N LEU A 42 -7.48 -0.48 -6.75
CA LEU A 42 -6.45 -1.31 -7.38
C LEU A 42 -7.07 -2.38 -8.29
N ASP A 43 -8.19 -2.97 -7.89
CA ASP A 43 -8.91 -3.93 -8.73
C ASP A 43 -9.35 -3.30 -10.04
N LYS A 44 -9.82 -2.05 -10.01
CA LYS A 44 -10.22 -1.32 -11.23
C LYS A 44 -9.04 -1.04 -12.14
N LEU A 45 -7.88 -0.68 -11.56
CA LEU A 45 -6.68 -0.43 -12.34
C LEU A 45 -6.16 -1.72 -12.99
N GLU A 46 -6.19 -2.82 -12.26
CA GLU A 46 -5.77 -4.12 -12.78
C GLU A 46 -6.68 -4.58 -13.94
N ALA A 47 -7.97 -4.28 -13.86
CA ALA A 47 -8.93 -4.62 -14.91
C ALA A 47 -8.63 -3.93 -16.25
N LEU A 48 -7.87 -2.84 -16.24
CA LEU A 48 -7.40 -2.16 -17.46
C LEU A 48 -6.32 -2.96 -18.19
N ARG A 49 -5.78 -4.00 -17.58
CA ARG A 49 -4.72 -4.88 -18.11
C ARG A 49 -3.49 -4.10 -18.61
N PRO A 50 -2.90 -3.22 -17.78
CA PRO A 50 -1.76 -2.45 -18.21
C PRO A 50 -0.54 -3.33 -18.42
N LYS A 51 0.31 -2.95 -19.35
CA LYS A 51 1.59 -3.63 -19.61
C LYS A 51 2.72 -2.98 -18.83
N VAL A 52 2.60 -1.69 -18.55
CA VAL A 52 3.57 -0.90 -17.78
C VAL A 52 2.79 -0.10 -16.75
N VAL A 53 3.20 -0.19 -15.48
CA VAL A 53 2.59 0.56 -14.40
C VAL A 53 3.66 1.41 -13.73
N VAL A 54 3.50 2.73 -13.80
CA VAL A 54 4.39 3.66 -13.12
C VAL A 54 3.78 3.99 -11.76
N ALA A 55 4.42 3.52 -10.70
CA ALA A 55 4.01 3.79 -9.34
C ALA A 55 4.33 5.25 -8.97
N GLY A 56 3.50 5.84 -8.11
CA GLY A 56 3.74 7.18 -7.58
C GLY A 56 4.95 7.23 -6.65
N HIS A 57 5.25 6.12 -5.99
CA HIS A 57 6.41 5.97 -5.11
C HIS A 57 7.15 4.68 -5.46
N LYS A 58 8.42 4.80 -5.81
CA LYS A 58 9.24 3.63 -6.14
C LYS A 58 10.69 3.86 -5.74
N VAL A 59 11.40 2.76 -5.50
CA VAL A 59 12.85 2.83 -5.32
C VAL A 59 13.51 3.20 -6.66
N PRO A 60 14.64 3.93 -6.63
CA PRO A 60 15.37 4.26 -7.87
C PRO A 60 15.69 2.99 -8.68
N ASP A 61 15.61 3.11 -9.99
CA ASP A 61 15.92 2.06 -10.96
C ASP A 61 15.03 0.81 -10.90
N ALA A 62 13.93 0.85 -10.14
CA ALA A 62 12.97 -0.24 -10.16
C ALA A 62 12.22 -0.28 -11.48
N ALA A 63 11.94 -1.49 -11.97
CA ALA A 63 11.14 -1.68 -13.17
C ALA A 63 9.68 -1.24 -12.92
N ASP A 64 9.05 -0.66 -13.94
CA ASP A 64 7.64 -0.27 -13.89
C ASP A 64 6.75 -1.48 -14.20
N ASP A 65 6.66 -2.36 -13.22
CA ASP A 65 6.05 -3.69 -13.34
C ASP A 65 4.54 -3.63 -13.02
N PRO A 66 3.66 -4.12 -13.92
CA PRO A 66 2.23 -4.22 -13.62
C PRO A 66 1.92 -5.09 -12.40
N GLY A 67 2.81 -6.00 -12.03
CA GLY A 67 2.70 -6.79 -10.80
C GLY A 67 2.70 -5.96 -9.52
N ASP A 68 3.11 -4.71 -9.57
CA ASP A 68 3.09 -3.84 -8.39
C ASP A 68 1.68 -3.49 -7.94
N ILE A 69 0.67 -3.61 -8.80
CA ILE A 69 -0.73 -3.47 -8.40
C ILE A 69 -1.08 -4.58 -7.39
N GLU A 70 -0.76 -5.84 -7.73
CA GLU A 70 -1.02 -6.97 -6.84
C GLU A 70 -0.17 -6.91 -5.57
N ARG A 71 1.09 -6.52 -5.69
CA ARG A 71 1.98 -6.40 -4.53
C ARG A 71 1.51 -5.34 -3.56
N THR A 72 0.98 -4.22 -4.05
CA THR A 72 0.40 -3.18 -3.20
C THR A 72 -0.88 -3.69 -2.54
N ARG A 73 -1.75 -4.34 -3.31
CA ARG A 73 -2.98 -4.95 -2.78
C ARG A 73 -2.67 -5.92 -1.65
N GLN A 74 -1.72 -6.83 -1.87
CA GLN A 74 -1.34 -7.84 -0.87
C GLN A 74 -0.80 -7.17 0.39
N TYR A 75 0.00 -6.12 0.25
CA TYR A 75 0.49 -5.36 1.41
C TYR A 75 -0.66 -4.79 2.24
N LEU A 76 -1.64 -4.19 1.59
CA LEU A 76 -2.81 -3.62 2.28
C LEU A 76 -3.62 -4.69 3.01
N ARG A 77 -3.81 -5.84 2.38
CA ARG A 77 -4.50 -6.99 3.00
C ARG A 77 -3.73 -7.51 4.21
N ASP A 78 -2.42 -7.65 4.07
CA ASP A 78 -1.56 -8.11 5.16
C ASP A 78 -1.56 -7.11 6.32
N PHE A 79 -1.49 -5.81 6.02
CA PHE A 79 -1.56 -4.79 7.06
C PHE A 79 -2.88 -4.86 7.83
N ASN A 80 -4.00 -5.00 7.13
CA ASN A 80 -5.31 -5.14 7.78
C ASN A 80 -5.36 -6.38 8.67
N ARG A 81 -4.86 -7.52 8.17
CA ARG A 81 -4.84 -8.78 8.92
C ARG A 81 -3.95 -8.70 10.15
N VAL A 82 -2.75 -8.19 10.00
CA VAL A 82 -1.79 -8.10 11.10
C VAL A 82 -2.20 -7.04 12.11
N GLU A 83 -2.78 -5.93 11.65
CA GLU A 83 -3.32 -4.90 12.54
C GLU A 83 -4.39 -5.49 13.47
N ALA A 84 -5.30 -6.29 12.93
CA ALA A 84 -6.34 -6.93 13.72
C ALA A 84 -5.79 -7.98 14.70
N ALA A 85 -4.65 -8.59 14.40
CA ALA A 85 -4.05 -9.66 15.19
C ALA A 85 -3.04 -9.17 16.23
N THR A 86 -2.69 -7.89 16.24
CA THR A 86 -1.68 -7.33 17.14
C THR A 86 -2.31 -6.28 18.06
N THR A 87 -1.65 -6.00 19.18
CA THR A 87 -2.14 -5.04 20.18
C THR A 87 -1.39 -3.72 20.13
N THR A 88 -0.07 -3.78 19.95
CA THR A 88 0.79 -2.59 20.00
C THR A 88 1.31 -2.19 18.62
N ALA A 89 1.69 -0.93 18.49
CA ALA A 89 2.33 -0.44 17.28
C ALA A 89 3.62 -1.20 16.97
N LEU A 90 4.41 -1.52 18.00
CA LEU A 90 5.66 -2.25 17.82
C LEU A 90 5.42 -3.66 17.28
N GLU A 91 4.41 -4.37 17.82
CA GLU A 91 4.04 -5.70 17.32
C GLU A 91 3.62 -5.65 15.85
N LEU A 92 2.80 -4.67 15.48
CA LEU A 92 2.37 -4.49 14.09
C LEU A 92 3.56 -4.17 13.18
N TYR A 93 4.42 -3.25 13.61
CA TYR A 93 5.59 -2.85 12.86
C TYR A 93 6.53 -4.04 12.60
N GLU A 94 6.87 -4.78 13.67
CA GLU A 94 7.79 -5.92 13.57
C GLU A 94 7.22 -7.04 12.68
N ALA A 95 5.92 -7.33 12.81
CA ALA A 95 5.27 -8.36 11.99
C ALA A 95 5.27 -7.98 10.50
N MET A 96 5.02 -6.72 10.18
CA MET A 96 5.05 -6.27 8.79
C MET A 96 6.48 -6.24 8.23
N LEU A 97 7.49 -5.90 9.04
CA LEU A 97 8.89 -5.99 8.61
C LEU A 97 9.31 -7.42 8.31
N GLU A 98 8.80 -8.38 9.08
CA GLU A 98 9.08 -9.80 8.84
C GLU A 98 8.48 -10.26 7.50
N LEU A 99 7.27 -9.80 7.17
CA LEU A 99 6.63 -10.12 5.90
C LEU A 99 7.29 -9.41 4.71
N TYR A 100 7.78 -8.20 4.92
CA TYR A 100 8.32 -7.33 3.87
C TYR A 100 9.69 -6.76 4.26
N PRO A 101 10.71 -7.61 4.41
CA PRO A 101 12.02 -7.17 4.90
C PRO A 101 12.80 -6.30 3.92
N ASP A 102 12.46 -6.36 2.64
CA ASP A 102 13.25 -5.72 1.59
C ASP A 102 12.68 -4.38 1.10
N ARG A 103 11.47 -4.00 1.56
CA ARG A 103 10.91 -2.72 1.16
C ARG A 103 11.63 -1.55 1.83
N ALA A 104 11.86 -0.49 1.06
CA ALA A 104 12.49 0.72 1.56
C ALA A 104 11.54 1.55 2.42
N ASN A 105 12.09 2.50 3.14
CA ASN A 105 11.38 3.48 3.96
C ASN A 105 10.52 2.86 5.08
N PRO A 106 11.13 2.12 6.00
CA PRO A 106 10.39 1.54 7.13
C PRO A 106 9.80 2.61 8.06
N GLY A 107 10.26 3.85 7.98
CA GLY A 107 9.65 4.96 8.71
C GLY A 107 8.19 5.19 8.36
N SER A 108 7.81 4.99 7.10
CA SER A 108 6.41 5.05 6.69
C SER A 108 5.57 3.97 7.36
N LEU A 109 6.11 2.76 7.46
CA LEU A 109 5.45 1.67 8.16
C LEU A 109 5.29 1.99 9.65
N TRP A 110 6.33 2.53 10.29
CA TRP A 110 6.26 2.90 11.70
C TRP A 110 5.17 3.96 11.95
N SER A 111 5.10 4.98 11.09
CA SER A 111 4.05 5.99 11.16
C SER A 111 2.66 5.38 11.02
N GLY A 112 2.50 4.45 10.08
CA GLY A 112 1.22 3.75 9.87
C GLY A 112 0.83 2.89 11.06
N ALA A 113 1.77 2.16 11.64
CA ALA A 113 1.54 1.30 12.81
C ALA A 113 1.11 2.13 14.02
N ASN A 114 1.80 3.24 14.28
CA ASN A 114 1.44 4.14 15.37
C ASN A 114 0.05 4.73 15.19
N ALA A 115 -0.25 5.21 13.98
CA ALA A 115 -1.55 5.81 13.70
C ALA A 115 -2.69 4.78 13.86
N ALA A 116 -2.49 3.56 13.36
CA ALA A 116 -3.49 2.50 13.45
C ALA A 116 -3.81 2.14 14.90
N LYS A 117 -2.79 1.97 15.73
CA LYS A 117 -3.00 1.60 17.12
C LYS A 117 -3.53 2.75 17.96
N LYS A 118 -3.12 3.96 17.67
CA LYS A 118 -3.64 5.16 18.34
C LYS A 118 -5.13 5.34 18.06
N ARG A 119 -5.59 5.17 16.81
CA ARG A 119 -7.00 5.26 16.45
C ARG A 119 -7.81 4.19 17.15
N ARG A 120 -7.32 2.94 17.15
CA ARG A 120 -8.00 1.83 17.78
C ARG A 120 -8.15 2.04 19.28
N ASN A 121 -7.08 2.48 19.95
CA ASN A 121 -7.11 2.75 21.38
C ASN A 121 -8.04 3.94 21.71
N GLY A 122 -8.00 4.99 20.89
CA GLY A 122 -8.89 6.13 21.02
C GLY A 122 -10.35 5.76 20.81
N ALA A 123 -10.65 4.90 19.83
CA ALA A 123 -12.00 4.43 19.57
C ALA A 123 -12.52 3.53 20.68
N GLY A 124 -11.64 2.83 21.40
CA GLY A 124 -11.99 1.98 22.52
C GLY A 124 -12.18 2.74 23.83
N ALA A 125 -11.82 3.99 23.85
CA ALA A 125 -11.98 4.84 25.01
C ALA A 125 -13.36 5.47 25.02
#